data_bff58eb7f24949355f3423e0b3817bf7
#
_entry.id   bff58eb7f24949355f3423e0b3817bf7
#
_cell.length_a   1.000
_cell.length_b   1.000
_cell.length_c   1.000
_cell.angle_alpha   90.00
_cell.angle_beta   90.00
_cell.angle_gamma   90.00
#
_symmetry.space_group_name_H-M   'P 1'
#
loop_
_entity.id
_entity.type
_entity.pdbx_description
1 polymer ?
#
loop_
_entity_poly.entity_id
_entity_poly.type
_entity_poly.pdbx_seq_one_letter_code
_entity_poly.pdbx_strand_id
1 'polypeptide(L)'
;LLQQAFDKKVELPSTDLNLGKTVVNVRLVGYKPEYGTTLDVLVENWFSPYRMPFDHDSISVDGTCSISANAILPTIATIRVNRMEIPFLAVPHDTTTVIVDLTTLALAATHLFADDASVKKYVWFEGKYAAVDTELQSVKEKLDVYGNTFFDDICGMTPLQYRDYVQKVYEQKLHAIDADATISIATRTLAHSNLSMNYASALFGFKNNI
;
A
#
# COMPACT_ATOMS: atom_id res chain seq x y z
N LEU A 1 -14.03 -17.98 -19.22
CA LEU A 1 -14.71 -17.48 -17.99
C LEU A 1 -13.79 -16.60 -17.15
N LEU A 2 -12.46 -16.83 -17.08
CA LEU A 2 -11.52 -15.97 -16.35
C LEU A 2 -11.24 -14.65 -17.09
N GLN A 3 -11.25 -14.64 -18.42
CA GLN A 3 -11.00 -13.45 -19.23
C GLN A 3 -12.12 -12.40 -19.14
N GLN A 4 -13.36 -12.81 -18.89
CA GLN A 4 -14.52 -11.90 -18.77
C GLN A 4 -14.61 -11.17 -17.41
N ALA A 5 -13.88 -11.62 -16.38
CA ALA A 5 -13.86 -10.96 -15.08
C ALA A 5 -12.92 -9.72 -15.05
N PHE A 6 -11.94 -9.64 -15.96
CA PHE A 6 -10.99 -8.54 -16.05
C PHE A 6 -11.50 -7.32 -16.84
N ASP A 7 -12.61 -7.45 -17.58
CA ASP A 7 -13.17 -6.38 -18.43
C ASP A 7 -14.09 -5.39 -17.70
N LYS A 8 -14.29 -5.51 -16.40
CA LYS A 8 -14.93 -4.45 -15.62
C LYS A 8 -13.96 -3.28 -15.51
N LYS A 9 -14.09 -2.34 -16.44
CA LYS A 9 -13.39 -1.06 -16.45
C LYS A 9 -13.70 -0.33 -15.13
N VAL A 10 -12.86 -0.49 -14.13
CA VAL A 10 -12.95 0.29 -12.91
C VAL A 10 -12.50 1.70 -13.28
N GLU A 11 -13.42 2.65 -13.25
CA GLU A 11 -13.08 4.06 -13.41
C GLU A 11 -12.39 4.53 -12.14
N LEU A 12 -11.17 5.05 -12.30
CA LEU A 12 -10.49 5.70 -11.21
C LEU A 12 -11.25 6.96 -10.78
N PRO A 13 -11.22 7.31 -9.49
CA PRO A 13 -11.81 8.56 -9.02
C PRO A 13 -11.10 9.76 -9.69
N SER A 14 -11.82 10.89 -9.81
CA SER A 14 -11.22 12.15 -10.25
C SER A 14 -10.00 12.49 -9.39
N THR A 15 -8.95 13.01 -10.02
CA THR A 15 -7.74 13.51 -9.36
C THR A 15 -7.89 14.97 -8.89
N ASP A 16 -9.10 15.52 -8.91
CA ASP A 16 -9.37 16.86 -8.38
C ASP A 16 -9.13 16.91 -6.87
N LEU A 17 -8.60 18.03 -6.41
CA LEU A 17 -8.44 18.29 -4.98
C LEU A 17 -9.83 18.30 -4.32
N ASN A 18 -10.08 17.33 -3.47
CA ASN A 18 -11.35 17.17 -2.78
C ASN A 18 -11.10 16.69 -1.36
N LEU A 19 -10.88 17.66 -0.45
CA LEU A 19 -10.63 17.33 0.95
C LEU A 19 -11.83 16.61 1.57
N GLY A 20 -11.59 15.40 2.07
CA GLY A 20 -12.59 14.60 2.74
C GLY A 20 -12.01 13.52 3.60
N LYS A 21 -12.85 12.90 4.42
CA LYS A 21 -12.46 11.70 5.17
C LYS A 21 -12.60 10.46 4.28
N THR A 22 -11.58 9.62 4.27
CA THR A 22 -11.71 8.23 3.87
C THR A 22 -11.97 7.39 5.12
N VAL A 23 -12.84 6.41 5.03
CA VAL A 23 -13.18 5.52 6.13
C VAL A 23 -12.74 4.09 5.78
N VAL A 24 -12.04 3.47 6.72
CA VAL A 24 -11.60 2.08 6.59
C VAL A 24 -12.24 1.26 7.70
N ASN A 25 -13.16 0.39 7.34
CA ASN A 25 -13.71 -0.61 8.26
C ASN A 25 -12.82 -1.85 8.21
N VAL A 26 -12.23 -2.20 9.33
CA VAL A 26 -11.34 -3.36 9.44
C VAL A 26 -12.04 -4.47 10.21
N ARG A 27 -11.94 -5.69 9.71
CA ARG A 27 -12.38 -6.91 10.38
C ARG A 27 -11.23 -7.90 10.46
N LEU A 28 -10.79 -8.18 11.69
CA LEU A 28 -9.69 -9.09 12.00
C LEU A 28 -10.26 -10.47 12.35
N VAL A 29 -10.15 -11.42 11.42
CA VAL A 29 -10.58 -12.80 11.63
C VAL A 29 -9.55 -13.51 12.51
N GLY A 30 -10.02 -14.20 13.54
CA GLY A 30 -9.15 -14.86 14.53
C GLY A 30 -8.57 -13.90 15.57
N TYR A 31 -9.12 -12.67 15.67
CA TYR A 31 -8.70 -11.71 16.70
C TYR A 31 -8.96 -12.22 18.10
N LYS A 32 -8.02 -11.94 18.99
CA LYS A 32 -8.15 -12.10 20.44
C LYS A 32 -7.47 -10.93 21.13
N PRO A 33 -8.13 -10.28 22.10
CA PRO A 33 -7.59 -9.10 22.78
C PRO A 33 -6.20 -9.32 23.38
N GLU A 34 -5.94 -10.53 23.88
CA GLU A 34 -4.66 -10.90 24.50
C GLU A 34 -3.47 -10.94 23.51
N TYR A 35 -3.70 -10.90 22.20
CA TYR A 35 -2.61 -10.88 21.21
C TYR A 35 -1.94 -9.51 21.07
N GLY A 36 -2.52 -8.45 21.62
CA GLY A 36 -1.96 -7.10 21.56
C GLY A 36 -1.80 -6.60 20.11
N THR A 37 -2.73 -6.99 19.22
CA THR A 37 -2.70 -6.58 17.82
C THR A 37 -2.75 -5.06 17.70
N THR A 38 -1.80 -4.48 16.97
CA THR A 38 -1.80 -3.06 16.60
C THR A 38 -2.38 -2.87 15.21
N LEU A 39 -3.11 -1.77 15.03
CA LEU A 39 -3.75 -1.42 13.78
C LEU A 39 -3.58 0.08 13.53
N ASP A 40 -2.99 0.44 12.39
CA ASP A 40 -2.78 1.81 11.96
C ASP A 40 -3.20 1.98 10.50
N VAL A 41 -3.64 3.19 10.13
CA VAL A 41 -3.82 3.60 8.73
C VAL A 41 -2.90 4.77 8.44
N LEU A 42 -2.07 4.63 7.43
CA LEU A 42 -1.13 5.64 6.99
C LEU A 42 -1.59 6.18 5.63
N VAL A 43 -2.09 7.41 5.64
CA VAL A 43 -2.38 8.16 4.40
C VAL A 43 -1.24 9.15 4.20
N GLU A 44 -0.45 8.93 3.16
CA GLU A 44 0.62 9.86 2.82
C GLU A 44 0.04 11.12 2.21
N ASN A 45 0.44 12.25 2.76
CA ASN A 45 0.10 13.55 2.22
C ASN A 45 1.36 14.20 1.66
N TRP A 46 1.50 14.16 0.35
CA TRP A 46 2.67 14.70 -0.37
C TRP A 46 2.84 16.22 -0.23
N PHE A 47 1.80 16.92 0.24
CA PHE A 47 1.83 18.37 0.47
C PHE A 47 2.22 18.73 1.91
N SER A 48 2.37 17.75 2.80
CA SER A 48 2.74 17.99 4.19
C SER A 48 3.79 16.98 4.63
N PRO A 49 4.90 17.43 5.24
CA PRO A 49 5.90 16.52 5.80
C PRO A 49 5.39 15.81 7.06
N TYR A 50 4.22 16.20 7.54
CA TYR A 50 3.60 15.60 8.72
C TYR A 50 2.59 14.55 8.27
N ARG A 51 2.70 13.37 8.84
CA ARG A 51 1.66 12.34 8.71
C ARG A 51 0.36 12.91 9.30
N MET A 52 -0.71 12.84 8.53
CA MET A 52 -2.01 13.31 9.01
C MET A 52 -2.43 12.41 10.16
N PRO A 53 -2.87 12.99 11.29
CA PRO A 53 -3.45 12.21 12.35
C PRO A 53 -4.69 11.49 11.83
N PHE A 54 -4.87 10.28 12.25
CA PHE A 54 -6.07 9.49 11.99
C PHE A 54 -6.80 9.26 13.30
N ASP A 55 -8.13 9.26 13.21
CA ASP A 55 -9.00 8.92 14.33
C ASP A 55 -9.35 7.43 14.19
N HIS A 56 -9.10 6.65 15.21
CA HIS A 56 -9.50 5.25 15.24
C HIS A 56 -10.22 4.91 16.54
N ASP A 57 -11.20 4.03 16.41
CA ASP A 57 -11.79 3.35 17.55
C ASP A 57 -10.83 2.25 18.02
N SER A 58 -10.94 1.89 19.30
CA SER A 58 -10.28 0.68 19.78
C SER A 58 -10.84 -0.55 19.05
N ILE A 59 -9.98 -1.55 18.84
CA ILE A 59 -10.43 -2.82 18.25
C ILE A 59 -11.44 -3.47 19.22
N SER A 60 -12.65 -3.71 18.74
CA SER A 60 -13.72 -4.36 19.49
C SER A 60 -13.40 -5.82 19.78
N VAL A 61 -14.06 -6.43 20.78
CA VAL A 61 -13.82 -7.85 21.16
C VAL A 61 -14.08 -8.83 20.01
N ASP A 62 -14.93 -8.46 19.05
CA ASP A 62 -15.21 -9.23 17.83
C ASP A 62 -14.19 -9.01 16.69
N GLY A 63 -13.15 -8.21 16.95
CA GLY A 63 -12.10 -7.93 15.98
C GLY A 63 -12.46 -6.85 14.95
N THR A 64 -13.50 -6.05 15.19
CA THR A 64 -13.88 -4.95 14.30
C THR A 64 -13.31 -3.61 14.78
N CYS A 65 -12.98 -2.74 13.83
CA CYS A 65 -12.52 -1.38 14.09
C CYS A 65 -12.88 -0.48 12.90
N SER A 66 -13.22 0.77 13.16
CA SER A 66 -13.40 1.79 12.11
C SER A 66 -12.34 2.87 12.28
N ILE A 67 -11.65 3.20 11.18
CA ILE A 67 -10.59 4.20 11.16
C ILE A 67 -10.97 5.25 10.13
N SER A 68 -10.87 6.51 10.50
CA SER A 68 -11.05 7.61 9.55
C SER A 68 -9.77 8.42 9.42
N ALA A 69 -9.39 8.73 8.19
CA ALA A 69 -8.25 9.58 7.87
C ALA A 69 -8.64 10.65 6.86
N ASN A 70 -7.99 11.81 6.94
CA ASN A 70 -8.20 12.85 5.95
C ASN A 70 -7.44 12.49 4.66
N ALA A 71 -8.13 12.54 3.54
CA ALA A 71 -7.55 12.44 2.21
C ALA A 71 -7.85 13.71 1.42
N ILE A 72 -6.88 14.22 0.67
CA ILE A 72 -7.02 15.44 -0.14
C ILE A 72 -7.33 15.08 -1.58
N LEU A 73 -6.83 13.94 -2.02
CA LEU A 73 -7.04 13.35 -3.34
C LEU A 73 -6.93 11.82 -3.23
N PRO A 74 -7.40 11.08 -4.24
CA PRO A 74 -7.19 9.64 -4.29
C PRO A 74 -5.69 9.31 -4.25
N THR A 75 -5.29 8.46 -3.30
CA THR A 75 -3.90 8.07 -3.10
C THR A 75 -3.78 6.64 -2.64
N ILE A 76 -2.65 5.99 -2.91
CA ILE A 76 -2.34 4.72 -2.28
C ILE A 76 -1.99 5.00 -0.82
N ALA A 77 -2.73 4.38 0.08
CA ALA A 77 -2.51 4.42 1.52
C ALA A 77 -2.17 3.02 2.03
N THR A 78 -1.77 2.92 3.27
CA THR A 78 -1.35 1.65 3.87
C THR A 78 -2.11 1.40 5.17
N ILE A 79 -2.73 0.23 5.28
CA ILE A 79 -3.17 -0.32 6.56
C ILE A 79 -2.03 -1.14 7.12
N ARG A 80 -1.63 -0.86 8.35
CA ARG A 80 -0.62 -1.65 9.05
C ARG A 80 -1.28 -2.46 10.14
N VAL A 81 -1.23 -3.79 9.99
CA VAL A 81 -1.65 -4.75 11.01
C VAL A 81 -0.38 -5.35 11.62
N ASN A 82 -0.08 -5.00 12.88
CA ASN A 82 1.21 -5.24 13.51
C ASN A 82 2.34 -4.60 12.65
N ARG A 83 3.17 -5.42 12.00
CA ARG A 83 4.27 -4.96 11.12
C ARG A 83 3.99 -5.19 9.64
N MET A 84 2.85 -5.79 9.31
CA MET A 84 2.49 -6.11 7.92
C MET A 84 1.76 -4.95 7.29
N GLU A 85 2.23 -4.54 6.14
CA GLU A 85 1.67 -3.43 5.36
C GLU A 85 0.75 -3.96 4.27
N ILE A 86 -0.44 -3.37 4.18
CA ILE A 86 -1.52 -3.71 3.26
C ILE A 86 -1.88 -2.44 2.50
N PRO A 87 -1.41 -2.25 1.26
CA PRO A 87 -1.76 -1.09 0.46
C PRO A 87 -3.22 -1.14 0.02
N PHE A 88 -3.86 0.02 -0.04
CA PHE A 88 -5.21 0.20 -0.55
C PHE A 88 -5.38 1.59 -1.16
N LEU A 89 -6.43 1.80 -1.95
CA LEU A 89 -6.77 3.10 -2.52
C LEU A 89 -7.65 3.90 -1.55
N ALA A 90 -7.07 4.90 -0.92
CA ALA A 90 -7.80 5.87 -0.10
C ALA A 90 -8.41 6.94 -0.99
N VAL A 91 -9.73 7.07 -0.96
CA VAL A 91 -10.49 8.07 -1.74
C VAL A 91 -11.25 8.96 -0.78
N PRO A 92 -11.17 10.31 -0.92
CA PRO A 92 -12.00 11.22 -0.13
C PRO A 92 -13.48 10.87 -0.23
N HIS A 93 -14.19 10.90 0.90
CA HIS A 93 -15.61 10.60 1.03
C HIS A 93 -16.02 9.16 0.69
N ASP A 94 -15.07 8.23 0.59
CA ASP A 94 -15.34 6.82 0.33
C ASP A 94 -15.07 5.94 1.54
N THR A 95 -15.65 4.73 1.51
CA THR A 95 -15.49 3.73 2.57
C THR A 95 -15.01 2.42 1.96
N THR A 96 -13.89 1.93 2.48
CA THR A 96 -13.34 0.60 2.14
C THR A 96 -13.46 -0.33 3.34
N THR A 97 -13.91 -1.56 3.13
CA THR A 97 -13.87 -2.61 4.15
C THR A 97 -12.73 -3.56 3.87
N VAL A 98 -11.92 -3.82 4.89
CA VAL A 98 -10.76 -4.71 4.80
C VAL A 98 -10.92 -5.85 5.80
N ILE A 99 -10.84 -7.07 5.31
CA ILE A 99 -10.93 -8.27 6.12
C ILE A 99 -9.54 -8.92 6.14
N VAL A 100 -8.99 -9.13 7.31
CA VAL A 100 -7.64 -9.71 7.50
C VAL A 100 -7.74 -10.98 8.35
N ASP A 101 -7.26 -12.09 7.81
CA ASP A 101 -7.09 -13.34 8.57
C ASP A 101 -5.75 -13.29 9.30
N LEU A 102 -5.79 -13.08 10.62
CA LEU A 102 -4.60 -12.95 11.46
C LEU A 102 -3.76 -14.24 11.51
N THR A 103 -4.40 -15.41 11.40
CA THR A 103 -3.68 -16.68 11.40
C THR A 103 -2.82 -16.83 10.15
N THR A 104 -3.44 -16.57 8.99
CA THR A 104 -2.73 -16.63 7.71
C THR A 104 -1.70 -15.50 7.59
N LEU A 105 -2.02 -14.30 8.11
CA LEU A 105 -1.09 -13.17 8.17
C LEU A 105 0.16 -13.51 9.00
N ALA A 106 -0.02 -14.13 10.17
CA ALA A 106 1.10 -14.53 11.02
C ALA A 106 2.00 -15.57 10.33
N LEU A 107 1.39 -16.52 9.61
CA LEU A 107 2.15 -17.47 8.79
C LEU A 107 2.93 -16.76 7.67
N ALA A 108 2.28 -15.83 6.95
CA ALA A 108 2.95 -15.03 5.93
C ALA A 108 4.14 -14.25 6.49
N ALA A 109 3.99 -13.67 7.69
CA ALA A 109 5.07 -12.93 8.36
C ALA A 109 6.27 -13.82 8.74
N THR A 110 6.07 -15.11 9.03
CA THR A 110 7.17 -16.07 9.29
C THR A 110 7.92 -16.47 8.02
N HIS A 111 7.28 -16.35 6.87
CA HIS A 111 7.85 -16.70 5.55
C HIS A 111 8.42 -15.50 4.78
N LEU A 112 8.53 -14.32 5.41
CA LEU A 112 9.10 -13.10 4.79
C LEU A 112 10.52 -13.28 4.23
N PHE A 113 11.20 -14.36 4.61
CA PHE A 113 12.56 -14.70 4.15
C PHE A 113 12.63 -16.01 3.35
N ALA A 114 11.49 -16.61 3.05
CA ALA A 114 11.41 -17.83 2.25
C ALA A 114 10.63 -17.57 0.95
N ASP A 115 11.20 -17.94 -0.18
CA ASP A 115 10.56 -17.89 -1.51
C ASP A 115 9.41 -18.92 -1.62
N ASP A 116 8.52 -18.94 -0.64
CA ASP A 116 7.45 -19.93 -0.61
C ASP A 116 6.16 -19.38 -1.24
N ALA A 117 5.91 -19.79 -2.48
CA ALA A 117 4.67 -19.51 -3.21
C ALA A 117 3.40 -20.09 -2.56
N SER A 118 3.53 -20.76 -1.40
CA SER A 118 2.43 -21.40 -0.68
C SER A 118 1.67 -20.46 0.25
N VAL A 119 2.07 -19.19 0.41
CA VAL A 119 1.41 -18.26 1.28
C VAL A 119 -0.01 -17.96 0.78
N LYS A 120 -0.99 -18.46 1.51
CA LYS A 120 -2.41 -18.25 1.21
C LYS A 120 -2.76 -16.77 1.32
N LYS A 121 -3.74 -16.34 0.54
CA LYS A 121 -4.33 -15.00 0.65
C LYS A 121 -4.83 -14.77 2.08
N TYR A 122 -4.41 -13.66 2.68
CA TYR A 122 -4.75 -13.28 4.07
C TYR A 122 -5.56 -11.98 4.16
N VAL A 123 -5.79 -11.28 3.03
CA VAL A 123 -6.54 -10.04 2.99
C VAL A 123 -7.59 -10.06 1.89
N TRP A 124 -8.78 -9.54 2.18
CA TRP A 124 -9.89 -9.33 1.24
C TRP A 124 -10.40 -7.91 1.39
N PHE A 125 -10.88 -7.34 0.30
CA PHE A 125 -11.44 -6.00 0.26
C PHE A 125 -12.89 -6.03 -0.21
N GLU A 126 -13.70 -5.14 0.35
CA GLU A 126 -15.06 -4.86 -0.07
C GLU A 126 -15.23 -3.36 -0.25
N GLY A 127 -15.98 -2.94 -1.26
CA GLY A 127 -16.20 -1.54 -1.61
C GLY A 127 -16.05 -1.29 -3.10
N LYS A 128 -16.16 -0.03 -3.47
CA LYS A 128 -16.16 0.41 -4.87
C LYS A 128 -14.87 0.05 -5.61
N TYR A 129 -13.74 0.12 -4.93
CA TYR A 129 -12.41 -0.09 -5.49
C TYR A 129 -11.76 -1.41 -5.06
N ALA A 130 -12.52 -2.34 -4.50
CA ALA A 130 -12.02 -3.62 -3.98
C ALA A 130 -11.18 -4.44 -4.97
N ALA A 131 -11.49 -4.35 -6.27
CA ALA A 131 -10.70 -5.00 -7.31
C ALA A 131 -9.29 -4.37 -7.41
N VAL A 132 -9.21 -3.04 -7.43
CA VAL A 132 -7.95 -2.28 -7.44
C VAL A 132 -7.15 -2.60 -6.18
N ASP A 133 -7.79 -2.57 -5.01
CA ASP A 133 -7.14 -2.86 -3.72
C ASP A 133 -6.56 -4.28 -3.69
N THR A 134 -7.28 -5.25 -4.29
CA THR A 134 -6.79 -6.62 -4.41
C THR A 134 -5.58 -6.70 -5.35
N GLU A 135 -5.59 -6.00 -6.47
CA GLU A 135 -4.47 -5.96 -7.41
C GLU A 135 -3.25 -5.25 -6.82
N LEU A 136 -3.45 -4.20 -6.00
CA LEU A 136 -2.37 -3.50 -5.29
C LEU A 136 -1.54 -4.44 -4.40
N GLN A 137 -2.16 -5.52 -3.85
CA GLN A 137 -1.41 -6.52 -3.08
C GLN A 137 -0.38 -7.26 -3.93
N SER A 138 -0.66 -7.51 -5.22
CA SER A 138 0.25 -8.22 -6.11
C SER A 138 1.44 -7.38 -6.55
N VAL A 139 1.32 -6.05 -6.48
CA VAL A 139 2.37 -5.12 -6.91
C VAL A 139 3.01 -4.34 -5.78
N LYS A 140 2.66 -4.62 -4.52
CA LYS A 140 3.12 -3.85 -3.36
C LYS A 140 4.63 -3.66 -3.31
N GLU A 141 5.41 -4.69 -3.64
CA GLU A 141 6.89 -4.64 -3.67
C GLU A 141 7.44 -3.76 -4.81
N LYS A 142 6.60 -3.38 -5.75
CA LYS A 142 6.94 -2.52 -6.90
C LYS A 142 6.53 -1.06 -6.69
N LEU A 143 5.76 -0.75 -5.62
CA LEU A 143 5.21 0.59 -5.39
C LEU A 143 6.22 1.59 -4.84
N ASP A 144 7.37 1.13 -4.36
CA ASP A 144 8.38 1.95 -3.72
C ASP A 144 9.76 1.71 -4.32
N VAL A 145 10.60 2.74 -4.35
CA VAL A 145 12.01 2.64 -4.75
C VAL A 145 12.89 2.08 -3.61
N TYR A 146 12.41 2.16 -2.36
CA TYR A 146 13.12 1.65 -1.19
C TYR A 146 12.95 0.13 -1.10
N GLY A 147 14.00 -0.62 -1.38
CA GLY A 147 14.04 -2.08 -1.19
C GLY A 147 14.63 -2.45 0.17
N ASN A 148 14.61 -3.72 0.52
CA ASN A 148 15.14 -4.22 1.80
C ASN A 148 16.64 -3.92 1.99
N THR A 149 17.42 -3.86 0.92
CA THR A 149 18.86 -3.57 0.92
C THR A 149 19.18 -2.11 0.62
N PHE A 150 18.16 -1.27 0.39
CA PHE A 150 18.37 0.10 -0.11
C PHE A 150 19.40 0.89 0.69
N PHE A 151 19.31 0.90 2.02
CA PHE A 151 20.23 1.68 2.86
C PHE A 151 21.64 1.10 2.87
N ASP A 152 21.80 -0.19 2.74
CA ASP A 152 23.11 -0.85 2.63
C ASP A 152 23.74 -0.54 1.26
N ASP A 153 22.93 -0.58 0.20
CA ASP A 153 23.36 -0.33 -1.17
C ASP A 153 23.84 1.10 -1.39
N ILE A 154 23.19 2.10 -0.77
CA ILE A 154 23.52 3.52 -0.95
C ILE A 154 24.65 4.00 -0.05
N CYS A 155 25.07 3.21 0.93
CA CYS A 155 26.11 3.59 1.89
C CYS A 155 27.41 3.99 1.17
N GLY A 156 27.87 5.21 1.44
CA GLY A 156 29.11 5.75 0.85
C GLY A 156 29.01 6.20 -0.61
N MET A 157 27.82 6.21 -1.21
CA MET A 157 27.63 6.73 -2.56
C MET A 157 27.81 8.26 -2.63
N THR A 158 28.43 8.73 -3.70
CA THR A 158 28.38 10.15 -4.07
C THR A 158 26.96 10.52 -4.55
N PRO A 159 26.59 11.82 -4.55
CA PRO A 159 25.27 12.26 -5.04
C PRO A 159 24.93 11.78 -6.45
N LEU A 160 25.92 11.70 -7.34
CA LEU A 160 25.69 11.21 -8.70
C LEU A 160 25.45 9.70 -8.74
N GLN A 161 26.24 8.93 -7.98
CA GLN A 161 26.05 7.48 -7.87
C GLN A 161 24.69 7.15 -7.26
N TYR A 162 24.29 7.88 -6.22
CA TYR A 162 22.97 7.73 -5.62
C TYR A 162 21.83 8.01 -6.62
N ARG A 163 21.88 9.13 -7.33
CA ARG A 163 20.90 9.46 -8.37
C ARG A 163 20.79 8.34 -9.40
N ASP A 164 21.92 7.88 -9.92
CA ASP A 164 21.94 6.85 -10.97
C ASP A 164 21.42 5.50 -10.43
N TYR A 165 21.71 5.17 -9.18
CA TYR A 165 21.17 3.99 -8.50
C TYR A 165 19.64 4.08 -8.36
N VAL A 166 19.12 5.16 -7.80
CA VAL A 166 17.67 5.35 -7.59
C VAL A 166 16.92 5.37 -8.93
N GLN A 167 17.48 6.00 -9.96
CA GLN A 167 16.93 5.99 -11.31
C GLN A 167 16.85 4.56 -11.85
N LYS A 168 17.91 3.78 -11.74
CA LYS A 168 17.94 2.39 -12.19
C LYS A 168 16.88 1.53 -11.50
N VAL A 169 16.73 1.68 -10.17
CA VAL A 169 15.69 0.97 -9.41
C VAL A 169 14.30 1.37 -9.87
N TYR A 170 14.05 2.66 -10.06
CA TYR A 170 12.80 3.18 -10.58
C TYR A 170 12.44 2.57 -11.94
N GLU A 171 13.36 2.59 -12.91
CA GLU A 171 13.15 2.04 -14.25
C GLU A 171 12.87 0.53 -14.22
N GLN A 172 13.58 -0.22 -13.37
CA GLN A 172 13.35 -1.66 -13.20
C GLN A 172 11.95 -1.96 -12.66
N LYS A 173 11.50 -1.22 -11.63
CA LYS A 173 10.17 -1.40 -11.05
C LYS A 173 9.07 -0.96 -12.01
N LEU A 174 9.27 0.15 -12.73
CA LEU A 174 8.35 0.61 -13.76
C LEU A 174 8.14 -0.46 -14.84
N HIS A 175 9.23 -1.01 -15.36
CA HIS A 175 9.17 -2.09 -16.35
C HIS A 175 8.46 -3.35 -15.77
N ALA A 176 8.70 -3.69 -14.50
CA ALA A 176 8.05 -4.82 -13.85
C ALA A 176 6.53 -4.61 -13.64
N ILE A 177 6.07 -3.35 -13.44
CA ILE A 177 4.65 -3.00 -13.39
C ILE A 177 4.04 -3.11 -14.81
N ASP A 178 4.73 -2.60 -15.82
CA ASP A 178 4.25 -2.63 -17.21
C ASP A 178 4.12 -4.05 -17.77
N ALA A 179 5.06 -4.92 -17.41
CA ALA A 179 5.07 -6.32 -17.82
C ALA A 179 4.03 -7.18 -17.10
N ASP A 180 3.42 -6.68 -16.02
CA ASP A 180 2.45 -7.44 -15.24
C ASP A 180 1.07 -7.46 -15.93
N ALA A 181 0.76 -8.58 -16.57
CA ALA A 181 -0.52 -8.77 -17.26
C ALA A 181 -1.68 -9.10 -16.31
N THR A 182 -1.43 -9.26 -15.02
CA THR A 182 -2.45 -9.63 -14.02
C THR A 182 -3.19 -8.44 -13.44
N ILE A 183 -2.68 -7.22 -13.65
CA ILE A 183 -3.26 -5.98 -13.12
C ILE A 183 -4.00 -5.19 -14.20
N SER A 184 -5.05 -4.51 -13.80
CA SER A 184 -5.84 -3.60 -14.64
C SER A 184 -5.05 -2.35 -15.03
N ILE A 185 -5.53 -1.64 -16.06
CA ILE A 185 -4.99 -0.33 -16.43
C ILE A 185 -5.11 0.67 -15.27
N ALA A 186 -6.21 0.59 -14.50
CA ALA A 186 -6.44 1.45 -13.34
C ALA A 186 -5.34 1.26 -12.29
N THR A 187 -5.07 0.03 -11.88
CA THR A 187 -4.01 -0.29 -10.92
C THR A 187 -2.64 0.09 -11.44
N ARG A 188 -2.35 -0.15 -12.73
CA ARG A 188 -1.09 0.25 -13.36
C ARG A 188 -0.88 1.77 -13.30
N THR A 189 -1.91 2.55 -13.62
CA THR A 189 -1.85 4.03 -13.56
C THR A 189 -1.55 4.52 -12.14
N LEU A 190 -2.21 3.95 -11.13
CA LEU A 190 -1.96 4.28 -9.72
C LEU A 190 -0.55 3.88 -9.28
N ALA A 191 -0.10 2.69 -9.66
CA ALA A 191 1.23 2.20 -9.33
C ALA A 191 2.34 3.08 -9.94
N HIS A 192 2.18 3.50 -11.21
CA HIS A 192 3.10 4.44 -11.87
C HIS A 192 3.15 5.79 -11.13
N SER A 193 1.99 6.35 -10.79
CA SER A 193 1.93 7.63 -10.07
C SER A 193 2.63 7.51 -8.73
N ASN A 194 2.33 6.47 -7.95
CA ASN A 194 2.93 6.26 -6.64
C ASN A 194 4.45 6.06 -6.74
N LEU A 195 4.90 5.20 -7.66
CA LEU A 195 6.32 4.94 -7.85
C LEU A 195 7.07 6.21 -8.29
N SER A 196 6.46 7.04 -9.16
CA SER A 196 7.05 8.32 -9.58
C SER A 196 7.18 9.31 -8.43
N MET A 197 6.20 9.36 -7.54
CA MET A 197 6.24 10.19 -6.33
C MET A 197 7.33 9.72 -5.37
N ASN A 198 7.45 8.41 -5.14
CA ASN A 198 8.49 7.81 -4.31
C ASN A 198 9.88 8.04 -4.90
N TYR A 199 10.03 7.95 -6.23
CA TYR A 199 11.28 8.29 -6.93
C TYR A 199 11.67 9.75 -6.70
N ALA A 200 10.74 10.68 -6.89
CA ALA A 200 10.98 12.09 -6.62
C ALA A 200 11.38 12.33 -5.15
N SER A 201 10.65 11.73 -4.21
CA SER A 201 10.96 11.81 -2.78
C SER A 201 12.35 11.27 -2.46
N ALA A 202 12.75 10.15 -3.05
CA ALA A 202 14.08 9.58 -2.87
C ALA A 202 15.18 10.54 -3.35
N LEU A 203 15.01 11.13 -4.55
CA LEU A 203 15.99 12.09 -5.09
C LEU A 203 16.19 13.31 -4.19
N PHE A 204 15.08 13.88 -3.67
CA PHE A 204 15.16 15.03 -2.77
C PHE A 204 15.58 14.64 -1.34
N GLY A 205 15.37 13.40 -0.95
CA GLY A 205 15.71 12.85 0.36
C GLY A 205 17.18 12.48 0.54
N PHE A 206 18.05 12.64 -0.47
CA PHE A 206 19.45 12.24 -0.45
C PHE A 206 20.19 12.61 0.84
N LYS A 207 20.05 13.86 1.32
CA LYS A 207 20.71 14.34 2.55
C LYS A 207 20.26 13.62 3.82
N ASN A 208 19.10 12.96 3.80
CA ASN A 208 18.52 12.27 4.94
C ASN A 208 18.81 10.76 4.90
N ASN A 209 19.29 10.26 3.75
CA ASN A 209 19.46 8.83 3.48
C ASN A 209 20.94 8.39 3.50
N ILE A 210 21.88 9.36 3.65
CA ILE A 210 23.34 9.10 3.71
C ILE A 210 23.91 9.54 5.03
#